data_0df7c359bb631a4e24bba1382cd99cd6
#
_entry.id   0df7c359bb631a4e24bba1382cd99cd6
#
_cell.length_a   1.000
_cell.length_b   1.000
_cell.length_c   1.000
_cell.angle_alpha   90.00
_cell.angle_beta   90.00
_cell.angle_gamma   90.00
#
_symmetry.space_group_name_H-M   'P 1'
#
loop_
_entity.id
_entity.type
_entity.pdbx_description
1 polymer ?
#
loop_
_entity_poly.entity_id
_entity_poly.type
_entity_poly.pdbx_seq_one_letter_code
_entity_poly.pdbx_strand_id
1 'polypeptide(L)'
;MPEVSSQLRRAGELSRFAARRATAWARLRPTFLVIGAQRSGSTSLEDYLSAHPAVLTAVVKEVQYFHRHYEKGELWYRSRFPLTVRATLMHRRTGVTPAIGEASPDYLFDPRAPARVHSFDGGLKLIAVLRDPVERAHSHWRMETRRGREPLRFEEALDREEAELESELAQLVATSGYLDAPFRTSYVARGRYAEQLERWLELFPREQMLVLLSDDLLADQAGAMSRLAGFLGIPEWSAESYRLRGVQGDAEMPPETRERLAGAFEAPNRRLEELLGIELGWTRPRGVRAGALEAHREPQ
;
A
#
# COMPACT_ATOMS: atom_id res chain seq x y z
N MET A 1 -24.55 5.89 28.46
CA MET A 1 -25.04 4.81 27.57
C MET A 1 -24.15 4.54 26.33
N PRO A 2 -23.12 5.34 25.94
CA PRO A 2 -22.23 4.99 24.81
C PRO A 2 -21.22 3.86 25.11
N GLU A 3 -20.80 3.68 26.35
CA GLU A 3 -19.81 2.64 26.71
C GLU A 3 -20.31 1.20 26.60
N VAL A 4 -21.56 0.93 27.00
CA VAL A 4 -22.14 -0.42 26.94
C VAL A 4 -22.32 -0.87 25.49
N SER A 5 -22.68 0.03 24.58
CA SER A 5 -22.81 -0.27 23.16
C SER A 5 -21.45 -0.56 22.49
N SER A 6 -20.38 0.05 22.96
CA SER A 6 -19.01 -0.19 22.46
C SER A 6 -18.46 -1.52 22.96
N GLN A 7 -18.76 -1.90 24.21
CA GLN A 7 -18.36 -3.19 24.80
C GLN A 7 -19.11 -4.37 24.14
N LEU A 8 -20.41 -4.23 23.88
CA LEU A 8 -21.19 -5.24 23.18
C LEU A 8 -20.73 -5.45 21.73
N ARG A 9 -20.36 -4.37 21.02
CA ARG A 9 -19.76 -4.47 19.67
C ARG A 9 -18.41 -5.18 19.71
N ARG A 10 -17.53 -4.84 20.64
CA ARG A 10 -16.25 -5.52 20.83
C ARG A 10 -16.41 -7.00 21.17
N ALA A 11 -17.33 -7.35 22.05
CA ALA A 11 -17.61 -8.74 22.41
C ALA A 11 -18.16 -9.53 21.20
N GLY A 12 -19.06 -8.94 20.40
CA GLY A 12 -19.57 -9.53 19.17
C GLY A 12 -18.48 -9.72 18.10
N GLU A 13 -17.56 -8.78 17.96
CA GLU A 13 -16.40 -8.89 17.05
C GLU A 13 -15.45 -10.01 17.51
N LEU A 14 -15.15 -10.07 18.80
CA LEU A 14 -14.28 -11.12 19.36
C LEU A 14 -14.88 -12.52 19.15
N SER A 15 -16.19 -12.70 19.39
CA SER A 15 -16.85 -13.99 19.17
C SER A 15 -16.90 -14.37 17.69
N ARG A 16 -17.18 -13.44 16.79
CA ARG A 16 -17.12 -13.66 15.33
C ARG A 16 -15.72 -14.08 14.88
N PHE A 17 -14.66 -13.45 15.40
CA PHE A 17 -13.29 -13.81 15.04
C PHE A 17 -12.84 -15.13 15.69
N ALA A 18 -13.34 -15.50 16.86
CA ALA A 18 -13.10 -16.82 17.46
C ALA A 18 -13.68 -17.95 16.59
N ALA A 19 -14.93 -17.82 16.14
CA ALA A 19 -15.55 -18.78 15.23
C ALA A 19 -14.83 -18.85 13.87
N ARG A 20 -14.34 -17.69 13.36
CA ARG A 20 -13.55 -17.66 12.12
C ARG A 20 -12.19 -18.34 12.28
N ARG A 21 -11.57 -18.26 13.45
CA ARG A 21 -10.30 -18.93 13.75
C ARG A 21 -10.47 -20.44 13.80
N ALA A 22 -11.57 -20.96 14.34
CA ALA A 22 -11.87 -22.38 14.35
C ALA A 22 -12.02 -22.97 12.91
N THR A 23 -12.41 -22.14 11.94
CA THR A 23 -12.56 -22.54 10.53
C THR A 23 -11.42 -22.03 9.65
N ALA A 24 -10.29 -21.59 10.21
CA ALA A 24 -9.22 -20.93 9.46
C ALA A 24 -8.58 -21.85 8.41
N TRP A 25 -8.50 -23.14 8.67
CA TRP A 25 -7.99 -24.18 7.74
C TRP A 25 -8.83 -24.28 6.46
N ALA A 26 -10.14 -23.98 6.52
CA ALA A 26 -11.06 -24.00 5.38
C ALA A 26 -11.23 -22.61 4.72
N ARG A 27 -10.36 -21.64 5.04
CA ARG A 27 -10.42 -20.29 4.49
C ARG A 27 -9.36 -20.06 3.44
N LEU A 28 -9.65 -19.13 2.56
CA LEU A 28 -8.76 -18.74 1.46
C LEU A 28 -7.41 -18.24 1.98
N ARG A 29 -6.39 -18.45 1.17
CA ARG A 29 -5.10 -17.78 1.25
C ARG A 29 -5.08 -16.65 0.21
N PRO A 30 -4.45 -15.52 0.47
CA PRO A 30 -4.28 -14.51 -0.56
C PRO A 30 -3.44 -15.04 -1.73
N THR A 31 -3.71 -14.52 -2.91
CA THR A 31 -2.91 -14.70 -4.13
C THR A 31 -2.22 -13.40 -4.53
N PHE A 32 -2.64 -12.27 -3.92
CA PHE A 32 -1.97 -10.98 -4.09
C PHE A 32 -2.01 -10.17 -2.80
N LEU A 33 -1.08 -9.21 -2.69
CA LEU A 33 -1.03 -8.21 -1.62
C LEU A 33 -0.83 -6.81 -2.22
N VAL A 34 -1.58 -5.83 -1.74
CA VAL A 34 -1.26 -4.41 -1.94
C VAL A 34 -0.35 -3.99 -0.77
N ILE A 35 0.95 -3.94 -1.06
CA ILE A 35 1.99 -3.77 -0.02
C ILE A 35 2.26 -2.31 0.36
N GLY A 36 1.85 -1.35 -0.46
CA GLY A 36 2.12 0.07 -0.21
C GLY A 36 1.78 0.97 -1.39
N ALA A 37 2.18 2.24 -1.30
CA ALA A 37 2.73 2.90 -0.13
C ALA A 37 1.62 3.60 0.66
N GLN A 38 1.84 3.82 1.93
CA GLN A 38 0.90 4.59 2.75
C GLN A 38 0.80 6.03 2.20
N ARG A 39 -0.43 6.58 2.12
CA ARG A 39 -0.75 7.92 1.56
C ARG A 39 -0.57 8.08 0.05
N SER A 40 -0.48 6.98 -0.69
CA SER A 40 -0.34 6.97 -2.16
C SER A 40 -1.59 6.52 -2.91
N GLY A 41 -2.74 6.31 -2.24
CA GLY A 41 -3.99 5.90 -2.89
C GLY A 41 -4.32 4.40 -2.75
N SER A 42 -3.60 3.65 -1.93
CA SER A 42 -3.87 2.22 -1.66
C SER A 42 -5.29 1.95 -1.16
N THR A 43 -5.89 2.90 -0.41
CA THR A 43 -7.29 2.82 0.03
C THR A 43 -8.27 2.81 -1.14
N SER A 44 -8.04 3.67 -2.14
CA SER A 44 -8.91 3.75 -3.33
C SER A 44 -8.76 2.49 -4.18
N LEU A 45 -7.54 1.98 -4.30
CA LEU A 45 -7.28 0.72 -4.98
C LEU A 45 -7.96 -0.46 -4.28
N GLU A 46 -7.93 -0.50 -2.94
CA GLU A 46 -8.62 -1.52 -2.15
C GLU A 46 -10.15 -1.44 -2.32
N ASP A 47 -10.73 -0.24 -2.31
CA ASP A 47 -12.16 -0.04 -2.56
C ASP A 47 -12.54 -0.56 -3.96
N TYR A 48 -11.72 -0.28 -4.99
CA TYR A 48 -11.91 -0.80 -6.35
C TYR A 48 -11.82 -2.33 -6.39
N LEU A 49 -10.77 -2.91 -5.84
CA LEU A 49 -10.56 -4.37 -5.81
C LEU A 49 -11.69 -5.07 -5.04
N SER A 50 -12.17 -4.45 -3.95
CA SER A 50 -13.28 -5.03 -3.16
C SER A 50 -14.62 -5.02 -3.89
N ALA A 51 -14.81 -4.07 -4.80
CA ALA A 51 -16.01 -3.97 -5.64
C ALA A 51 -15.95 -4.88 -6.88
N HIS A 52 -14.75 -5.32 -7.27
CA HIS A 52 -14.55 -6.10 -8.49
C HIS A 52 -15.19 -7.50 -8.38
N PRO A 53 -16.03 -7.94 -9.37
CA PRO A 53 -16.77 -9.19 -9.28
C PRO A 53 -15.92 -10.46 -9.26
N ALA A 54 -14.66 -10.39 -9.72
CA ALA A 54 -13.71 -11.51 -9.71
C ALA A 54 -12.64 -11.38 -8.60
N VAL A 55 -12.89 -10.58 -7.56
CA VAL A 55 -11.95 -10.41 -6.44
C VAL A 55 -12.62 -10.78 -5.10
N LEU A 56 -11.89 -11.45 -4.24
CA LEU A 56 -12.29 -11.74 -2.86
C LEU A 56 -11.26 -11.13 -1.90
N THR A 57 -11.68 -10.11 -1.16
CA THR A 57 -10.80 -9.43 -0.20
C THR A 57 -10.96 -9.98 1.23
N ALA A 58 -10.00 -9.66 2.08
CA ALA A 58 -10.12 -9.84 3.52
C ALA A 58 -11.36 -9.09 4.06
N VAL A 59 -11.96 -9.61 5.14
CA VAL A 59 -13.17 -9.02 5.74
C VAL A 59 -12.88 -7.83 6.65
N VAL A 60 -11.63 -7.53 6.86
CA VAL A 60 -11.13 -6.36 7.59
C VAL A 60 -10.18 -5.61 6.69
N LYS A 61 -10.26 -4.30 6.76
CA LYS A 61 -9.32 -3.42 6.09
C LYS A 61 -7.99 -3.43 6.83
N GLU A 62 -6.88 -3.41 6.05
CA GLU A 62 -5.52 -3.41 6.60
C GLU A 62 -5.31 -4.52 7.65
N VAL A 63 -5.19 -5.77 7.18
CA VAL A 63 -4.99 -6.93 8.07
C VAL A 63 -3.72 -6.81 8.90
N GLN A 64 -2.70 -6.15 8.33
CA GLN A 64 -1.43 -5.84 8.99
C GLN A 64 -0.72 -7.08 9.58
N TYR A 65 -0.86 -8.24 8.94
CA TYR A 65 -0.31 -9.48 9.46
C TYR A 65 1.21 -9.49 9.43
N PHE A 66 1.83 -9.24 8.27
CA PHE A 66 3.27 -9.43 8.08
C PHE A 66 4.15 -8.41 8.79
N HIS A 67 3.59 -7.32 9.33
CA HIS A 67 4.37 -6.38 10.13
C HIS A 67 3.90 -6.31 11.59
N ARG A 68 2.60 -6.18 11.86
CA ARG A 68 2.07 -5.92 13.20
C ARG A 68 1.61 -7.17 13.95
N HIS A 69 1.10 -8.16 13.23
CA HIS A 69 0.38 -9.30 13.82
C HIS A 69 1.00 -10.65 13.49
N TYR A 70 2.27 -10.67 13.07
CA TYR A 70 2.94 -11.88 12.60
C TYR A 70 2.97 -12.99 13.66
N GLU A 71 3.15 -12.62 14.92
CA GLU A 71 3.19 -13.55 16.06
C GLU A 71 1.87 -14.29 16.32
N LYS A 72 0.76 -13.79 15.76
CA LYS A 72 -0.55 -14.45 15.88
C LYS A 72 -0.68 -15.72 15.03
N GLY A 73 0.25 -15.94 14.12
CA GLY A 73 0.37 -17.11 13.26
C GLY A 73 -0.61 -17.13 12.08
N GLU A 74 -0.32 -18.04 11.13
CA GLU A 74 -1.04 -18.14 9.85
C GLU A 74 -2.55 -18.37 10.01
N LEU A 75 -2.98 -19.20 10.97
CA LEU A 75 -4.42 -19.45 11.18
C LEU A 75 -5.17 -18.19 11.59
N TRP A 76 -4.53 -17.29 12.35
CA TRP A 76 -5.09 -15.99 12.64
C TRP A 76 -5.23 -15.15 11.36
N TYR A 77 -4.22 -15.14 10.50
CA TYR A 77 -4.25 -14.42 9.24
C TYR A 77 -5.35 -14.97 8.31
N ARG A 78 -5.39 -16.27 8.10
CA ARG A 78 -6.42 -16.91 7.27
C ARG A 78 -7.82 -16.68 7.79
N SER A 79 -8.01 -16.53 9.11
CA SER A 79 -9.32 -16.19 9.67
C SER A 79 -9.90 -14.88 9.14
N ARG A 80 -9.07 -14.01 8.53
CA ARG A 80 -9.50 -12.74 7.93
C ARG A 80 -10.12 -12.90 6.55
N PHE A 81 -9.94 -14.05 5.90
CA PHE A 81 -10.42 -14.29 4.54
C PHE A 81 -11.75 -15.08 4.51
N PRO A 82 -12.48 -15.04 3.39
CA PRO A 82 -13.67 -15.87 3.16
C PRO A 82 -13.35 -17.37 3.21
N LEU A 83 -14.38 -18.20 3.32
CA LEU A 83 -14.27 -19.66 3.15
C LEU A 83 -13.94 -20.02 1.71
N THR A 84 -13.19 -21.10 1.50
CA THR A 84 -12.79 -21.61 0.18
C THR A 84 -13.98 -21.92 -0.73
N VAL A 85 -15.09 -22.37 -0.17
CA VAL A 85 -16.34 -22.61 -0.92
C VAL A 85 -16.82 -21.35 -1.68
N ARG A 86 -16.52 -20.16 -1.19
CA ARG A 86 -16.91 -18.91 -1.86
C ARG A 86 -16.19 -18.71 -3.19
N ALA A 87 -14.90 -19.03 -3.25
CA ALA A 87 -14.13 -19.01 -4.49
C ALA A 87 -14.64 -20.06 -5.49
N THR A 88 -14.94 -21.27 -5.01
CA THR A 88 -15.51 -22.35 -5.84
C THR A 88 -16.86 -21.94 -6.43
N LEU A 89 -17.75 -21.35 -5.62
CA LEU A 89 -19.05 -20.87 -6.10
C LEU A 89 -18.92 -19.71 -7.10
N MET A 90 -17.97 -18.80 -6.87
CA MET A 90 -17.68 -17.72 -7.81
C MET A 90 -17.19 -18.29 -9.14
N HIS A 91 -16.20 -19.18 -9.10
CA HIS A 91 -15.68 -19.83 -10.30
C HIS A 91 -16.78 -20.57 -11.09
N ARG A 92 -17.63 -21.34 -10.41
CA ARG A 92 -18.75 -22.06 -11.08
C ARG A 92 -19.74 -21.11 -11.76
N ARG A 93 -19.95 -19.91 -11.22
CA ARG A 93 -20.89 -18.91 -11.79
C ARG A 93 -20.32 -18.11 -12.93
N THR A 94 -19.04 -17.79 -12.88
CA THR A 94 -18.40 -16.82 -13.77
C THR A 94 -17.42 -17.47 -14.76
N GLY A 95 -16.99 -18.73 -14.53
CA GLY A 95 -15.90 -19.37 -15.25
C GLY A 95 -14.51 -18.81 -14.89
N VAL A 96 -14.44 -17.80 -14.01
CA VAL A 96 -13.21 -17.09 -13.65
C VAL A 96 -12.72 -17.53 -12.27
N THR A 97 -11.43 -17.83 -12.16
CA THR A 97 -10.78 -18.03 -10.85
C THR A 97 -10.58 -16.69 -10.18
N PRO A 98 -11.18 -16.44 -9.00
CA PRO A 98 -11.08 -15.15 -8.35
C PRO A 98 -9.65 -14.90 -7.84
N ALA A 99 -9.19 -13.64 -7.94
CA ALA A 99 -8.04 -13.17 -7.21
C ALA A 99 -8.41 -12.95 -5.74
N ILE A 100 -7.53 -13.33 -4.83
CA ILE A 100 -7.76 -13.22 -3.38
C ILE A 100 -6.67 -12.33 -2.78
N GLY A 101 -7.03 -11.30 -2.01
CA GLY A 101 -6.00 -10.44 -1.45
C GLY A 101 -6.44 -9.49 -0.35
N GLU A 102 -5.50 -8.68 0.08
CA GLU A 102 -5.71 -7.61 1.04
C GLU A 102 -4.73 -6.46 0.79
N ALA A 103 -4.98 -5.30 1.41
CA ALA A 103 -4.14 -4.12 1.33
C ALA A 103 -3.67 -3.72 2.74
N SER A 104 -2.35 -3.79 2.95
CA SER A 104 -1.69 -3.31 4.16
C SER A 104 -0.46 -2.49 3.75
N PRO A 105 -0.63 -1.16 3.58
CA PRO A 105 0.39 -0.32 2.95
C PRO A 105 1.68 -0.15 3.76
N ASP A 106 1.72 -0.61 4.99
CA ASP A 106 2.90 -0.60 5.84
C ASP A 106 3.90 -1.74 5.52
N TYR A 107 3.46 -2.76 4.77
CA TYR A 107 4.36 -3.86 4.38
C TYR A 107 5.54 -3.39 3.54
N LEU A 108 5.34 -2.41 2.66
CA LEU A 108 6.41 -1.89 1.81
C LEU A 108 7.58 -1.34 2.64
N PHE A 109 7.27 -0.65 3.72
CA PHE A 109 8.27 0.00 4.59
C PHE A 109 8.93 -0.96 5.58
N ASP A 110 8.22 -1.95 6.15
CA ASP A 110 8.76 -2.87 7.15
C ASP A 110 9.85 -3.77 6.53
N PRO A 111 11.12 -3.66 6.96
CA PRO A 111 12.21 -4.45 6.38
C PRO A 111 12.07 -5.96 6.62
N ARG A 112 11.24 -6.39 7.55
CA ARG A 112 10.97 -7.80 7.87
C ARG A 112 9.87 -8.40 7.01
N ALA A 113 9.00 -7.55 6.43
CA ALA A 113 7.83 -8.00 5.69
C ALA A 113 8.18 -8.84 4.44
N PRO A 114 9.18 -8.50 3.61
CA PRO A 114 9.52 -9.31 2.44
C PRO A 114 9.81 -10.76 2.78
N ALA A 115 10.67 -11.03 3.77
CA ALA A 115 11.02 -12.38 4.19
C ALA A 115 9.83 -13.14 4.79
N ARG A 116 8.98 -12.46 5.57
CA ARG A 116 7.76 -13.05 6.16
C ARG A 116 6.73 -13.42 5.09
N VAL A 117 6.54 -12.56 4.09
CA VAL A 117 5.64 -12.81 2.97
C VAL A 117 6.16 -13.94 2.10
N HIS A 118 7.46 -13.94 1.77
CA HIS A 118 8.08 -15.01 0.99
C HIS A 118 7.99 -16.38 1.69
N SER A 119 8.24 -16.41 3.02
CA SER A 119 8.08 -17.64 3.81
C SER A 119 6.64 -18.13 3.89
N PHE A 120 5.66 -17.22 3.82
CA PHE A 120 4.26 -17.57 3.77
C PHE A 120 3.87 -18.13 2.39
N ASP A 121 4.23 -17.45 1.31
CA ASP A 121 4.00 -17.88 -0.08
C ASP A 121 4.86 -17.06 -1.05
N GLY A 122 5.90 -17.66 -1.62
CA GLY A 122 6.77 -17.02 -2.61
C GLY A 122 6.12 -16.82 -4.00
N GLY A 123 4.90 -17.33 -4.22
CA GLY A 123 4.13 -17.17 -5.46
C GLY A 123 3.16 -15.98 -5.45
N LEU A 124 3.12 -15.18 -4.37
CA LEU A 124 2.21 -14.05 -4.25
C LEU A 124 2.53 -12.95 -5.25
N LYS A 125 1.47 -12.37 -5.83
CA LYS A 125 1.56 -11.14 -6.62
C LYS A 125 1.55 -9.93 -5.70
N LEU A 126 2.47 -8.99 -5.93
CA LEU A 126 2.68 -7.81 -5.11
C LEU A 126 2.28 -6.56 -5.89
N ILE A 127 1.55 -5.66 -5.26
CA ILE A 127 1.12 -4.40 -5.86
C ILE A 127 1.56 -3.25 -4.97
N ALA A 128 2.29 -2.29 -5.55
CA ALA A 128 2.66 -1.05 -4.90
C ALA A 128 2.07 0.13 -5.66
N VAL A 129 1.45 1.07 -4.95
CA VAL A 129 1.06 2.37 -5.50
C VAL A 129 1.99 3.41 -4.92
N LEU A 130 2.70 4.14 -5.77
CA LEU A 130 3.67 5.15 -5.37
C LEU A 130 3.14 6.55 -5.71
N ARG A 131 3.51 7.52 -4.92
CA ARG A 131 3.16 8.93 -5.07
C ARG A 131 4.43 9.78 -4.96
N ASP A 132 4.42 11.00 -5.53
CA ASP A 132 5.44 12.00 -5.23
C ASP A 132 5.79 11.96 -3.73
N PRO A 133 7.04 11.62 -3.36
CA PRO A 133 7.42 11.38 -1.97
C PRO A 133 7.35 12.64 -1.11
N VAL A 134 7.49 13.83 -1.68
CA VAL A 134 7.31 15.12 -1.00
C VAL A 134 5.86 15.27 -0.56
N GLU A 135 4.92 15.06 -1.49
CA GLU A 135 3.48 15.13 -1.22
C GLU A 135 3.03 14.03 -0.25
N ARG A 136 3.61 12.83 -0.38
CA ARG A 136 3.33 11.72 0.51
C ARG A 136 3.76 12.02 1.94
N ALA A 137 4.98 12.55 2.14
CA ALA A 137 5.54 12.90 3.45
C ALA A 137 4.64 13.92 4.17
N HIS A 138 4.30 15.01 3.50
CA HIS A 138 3.42 16.04 4.04
C HIS A 138 2.01 15.49 4.36
N SER A 139 1.44 14.68 3.45
CA SER A 139 0.15 14.03 3.66
C SER A 139 0.16 13.08 4.87
N HIS A 140 1.29 12.42 5.14
CA HIS A 140 1.47 11.54 6.29
C HIS A 140 1.50 12.34 7.60
N TRP A 141 2.36 13.36 7.68
CA TRP A 141 2.42 14.24 8.84
C TRP A 141 1.05 14.86 9.16
N ARG A 142 0.35 15.40 8.16
CA ARG A 142 -1.02 15.93 8.35
C ARG A 142 -2.00 14.90 8.88
N MET A 143 -1.87 13.64 8.47
CA MET A 143 -2.73 12.58 8.98
C MET A 143 -2.44 12.31 10.46
N GLU A 144 -1.18 12.24 10.86
CA GLU A 144 -0.78 12.00 12.25
C GLU A 144 -1.15 13.19 13.16
N THR A 145 -0.97 14.42 12.69
CA THR A 145 -1.40 15.65 13.39
C THR A 145 -2.91 15.68 13.61
N ARG A 146 -3.70 15.38 12.57
CA ARG A 146 -5.18 15.30 12.71
C ARG A 146 -5.65 14.20 13.67
N ARG A 147 -4.86 13.16 13.83
CA ARG A 147 -5.13 12.08 14.80
C ARG A 147 -4.66 12.42 16.21
N GLY A 148 -4.06 13.60 16.42
CA GLY A 148 -3.50 14.01 17.69
C GLY A 148 -2.26 13.22 18.12
N ARG A 149 -1.56 12.56 17.17
CA ARG A 149 -0.40 11.71 17.43
C ARG A 149 0.92 12.37 17.06
N GLU A 150 0.89 13.47 16.32
CA GLU A 150 2.06 14.30 15.97
C GLU A 150 1.84 15.73 16.48
N PRO A 151 2.53 16.11 17.58
CA PRO A 151 2.41 17.46 18.14
C PRO A 151 3.36 18.47 17.50
N LEU A 152 4.41 17.99 16.79
CA LEU A 152 5.44 18.86 16.22
C LEU A 152 4.97 19.48 14.91
N ARG A 153 5.51 20.66 14.60
CA ARG A 153 5.41 21.24 13.26
C ARG A 153 6.12 20.32 12.27
N PHE A 154 5.81 20.45 10.99
CA PHE A 154 6.33 19.53 9.98
C PHE A 154 7.86 19.53 9.92
N GLU A 155 8.48 20.72 9.92
CA GLU A 155 9.92 20.89 9.90
C GLU A 155 10.60 20.22 11.11
N GLU A 156 10.06 20.46 12.31
CA GLU A 156 10.55 19.86 13.56
C GLU A 156 10.39 18.31 13.55
N ALA A 157 9.31 17.84 12.94
CA ALA A 157 9.07 16.39 12.80
C ALA A 157 10.05 15.75 11.81
N LEU A 158 10.46 16.46 10.75
CA LEU A 158 11.51 16.02 9.83
C LEU A 158 12.89 15.98 10.51
N ASP A 159 13.23 16.99 11.32
CA ASP A 159 14.49 17.04 12.06
C ASP A 159 14.58 15.90 13.10
N ARG A 160 13.46 15.61 13.78
CA ARG A 160 13.38 14.46 14.68
C ARG A 160 13.57 13.14 13.94
N GLU A 161 12.89 12.95 12.80
CA GLU A 161 13.05 11.74 11.98
C GLU A 161 14.52 11.53 11.60
N GLU A 162 15.21 12.58 11.16
CA GLU A 162 16.63 12.52 10.79
C GLU A 162 17.52 12.07 11.97
N ALA A 163 17.19 12.49 13.19
CA ALA A 163 17.95 12.16 14.40
C ALA A 163 17.67 10.74 14.93
N GLU A 164 16.44 10.24 14.80
CA GLU A 164 15.98 9.04 15.51
C GLU A 164 15.80 7.81 14.61
N LEU A 165 15.63 7.99 13.30
CA LEU A 165 15.23 6.94 12.36
C LEU A 165 16.13 5.69 12.39
N GLU A 166 17.45 5.88 12.38
CA GLU A 166 18.41 4.76 12.33
C GLU A 166 18.26 3.87 13.57
N SER A 167 18.15 4.49 14.75
CA SER A 167 17.93 3.78 16.00
C SER A 167 16.58 3.07 16.04
N GLU A 168 15.52 3.72 15.56
CA GLU A 168 14.18 3.13 15.52
C GLU A 168 14.11 1.92 14.57
N LEU A 169 14.74 2.02 13.39
CA LEU A 169 14.79 0.91 12.43
C LEU A 169 15.65 -0.26 12.96
N ALA A 170 16.79 0.02 13.61
CA ALA A 170 17.61 -1.01 14.22
C ALA A 170 16.83 -1.77 15.32
N GLN A 171 16.08 -1.05 16.17
CA GLN A 171 15.21 -1.65 17.17
C GLN A 171 14.09 -2.49 16.53
N LEU A 172 13.48 -1.99 15.44
CA LEU A 172 12.44 -2.70 14.70
C LEU A 172 12.95 -4.04 14.15
N VAL A 173 14.15 -4.06 13.60
CA VAL A 173 14.76 -5.30 13.07
C VAL A 173 15.13 -6.26 14.20
N ALA A 174 15.62 -5.75 15.32
CA ALA A 174 16.05 -6.56 16.46
C ALA A 174 14.89 -7.22 17.22
N THR A 175 13.66 -6.73 17.06
CA THR A 175 12.47 -7.26 17.74
C THR A 175 11.63 -8.16 16.84
N SER A 176 11.05 -9.22 17.41
CA SER A 176 10.01 -9.99 16.71
C SER A 176 8.66 -9.27 16.72
N GLY A 177 8.43 -8.41 17.71
CA GLY A 177 7.19 -7.70 17.95
C GLY A 177 6.98 -6.47 17.06
N TYR A 178 5.92 -5.74 17.34
CA TYR A 178 5.58 -4.50 16.65
C TYR A 178 6.06 -3.27 17.43
N LEU A 179 6.70 -2.36 16.73
CA LEU A 179 7.03 -1.01 17.21
C LEU A 179 6.22 0.00 16.40
N ASP A 180 5.50 0.88 17.10
CA ASP A 180 4.61 1.87 16.45
C ASP A 180 5.38 3.08 15.91
N ALA A 181 6.42 3.52 16.62
CA ALA A 181 7.15 4.75 16.31
C ALA A 181 7.67 4.81 14.88
N PRO A 182 8.44 3.83 14.34
CA PRO A 182 8.97 3.91 12.98
C PRO A 182 7.87 4.05 11.91
N PHE A 183 6.69 3.47 12.14
CA PHE A 183 5.59 3.55 11.18
C PHE A 183 4.83 4.87 11.25
N ARG A 184 4.92 5.57 12.36
CA ARG A 184 4.20 6.83 12.60
C ARG A 184 5.05 8.05 12.26
N THR A 185 6.35 8.01 12.55
CA THR A 185 7.24 9.16 12.51
C THR A 185 8.15 9.22 11.28
N SER A 186 8.19 8.18 10.43
CA SER A 186 9.03 8.15 9.23
C SER A 186 8.36 8.83 8.04
N TYR A 187 8.55 10.14 7.93
CA TYR A 187 7.98 10.93 6.83
C TYR A 187 8.84 10.88 5.57
N VAL A 188 10.15 11.00 5.68
CA VAL A 188 11.09 10.94 4.55
C VAL A 188 11.41 9.50 4.18
N ALA A 189 11.78 8.67 5.15
CA ALA A 189 12.25 7.31 4.89
C ALA A 189 11.22 6.45 4.14
N ARG A 190 9.95 6.61 4.42
CA ARG A 190 8.87 5.91 3.71
C ARG A 190 8.67 6.38 2.26
N GLY A 191 9.29 7.49 1.87
CA GLY A 191 9.34 8.00 0.50
C GLY A 191 10.54 7.51 -0.30
N ARG A 192 11.54 6.88 0.32
CA ARG A 192 12.69 6.27 -0.35
C ARG A 192 12.32 4.91 -0.93
N TYR A 193 11.50 4.93 -1.97
CA TYR A 193 10.86 3.72 -2.51
C TYR A 193 11.85 2.73 -3.13
N ALA A 194 12.93 3.20 -3.77
CA ALA A 194 13.91 2.33 -4.39
C ALA A 194 14.46 1.31 -3.40
N GLU A 195 14.95 1.76 -2.24
CA GLU A 195 15.49 0.91 -1.19
C GLU A 195 14.46 -0.10 -0.64
N GLN A 196 13.19 0.31 -0.59
CA GLN A 196 12.10 -0.55 -0.15
C GLN A 196 11.79 -1.63 -1.19
N LEU A 197 11.65 -1.23 -2.47
CA LEU A 197 11.34 -2.17 -3.55
C LEU A 197 12.48 -3.16 -3.81
N GLU A 198 13.73 -2.73 -3.70
CA GLU A 198 14.90 -3.61 -3.84
C GLU A 198 14.87 -4.77 -2.86
N ARG A 199 14.55 -4.52 -1.57
CA ARG A 199 14.38 -5.59 -0.58
C ARG A 199 13.30 -6.61 -0.95
N TRP A 200 12.25 -6.18 -1.64
CA TRP A 200 11.21 -7.07 -2.14
C TRP A 200 11.70 -7.85 -3.37
N LEU A 201 12.41 -7.18 -4.29
CA LEU A 201 12.92 -7.77 -5.52
C LEU A 201 14.08 -8.75 -5.29
N GLU A 202 14.75 -8.71 -4.14
CA GLU A 202 15.70 -9.75 -3.71
C GLU A 202 15.02 -11.13 -3.52
N LEU A 203 13.73 -11.15 -3.19
CA LEU A 203 12.99 -12.36 -2.85
C LEU A 203 11.89 -12.71 -3.86
N PHE A 204 11.37 -11.73 -4.57
CA PHE A 204 10.29 -11.89 -5.53
C PHE A 204 10.72 -11.46 -6.92
N PRO A 205 10.52 -12.28 -7.96
CA PRO A 205 10.80 -11.90 -9.35
C PRO A 205 10.03 -10.64 -9.76
N ARG A 206 10.60 -9.85 -10.68
CA ARG A 206 10.03 -8.57 -11.14
C ARG A 206 8.60 -8.75 -11.69
N GLU A 207 8.32 -9.88 -12.32
CA GLU A 207 7.03 -10.24 -12.91
C GLU A 207 5.94 -10.44 -11.88
N GLN A 208 6.29 -10.69 -10.62
CA GLN A 208 5.35 -10.78 -9.51
C GLN A 208 5.04 -9.43 -8.86
N MET A 209 5.64 -8.33 -9.35
CA MET A 209 5.45 -7.00 -8.79
C MET A 209 4.89 -6.01 -9.80
N LEU A 210 3.71 -5.48 -9.52
CA LEU A 210 3.10 -4.37 -10.24
C LEU A 210 3.31 -3.07 -9.44
N VAL A 211 3.97 -2.09 -10.05
CA VAL A 211 4.08 -0.73 -9.52
C VAL A 211 3.17 0.19 -10.32
N LEU A 212 2.29 0.91 -9.65
CA LEU A 212 1.41 1.93 -10.19
C LEU A 212 1.78 3.29 -9.60
N LEU A 213 1.69 4.35 -10.38
CA LEU A 213 1.84 5.71 -9.89
C LEU A 213 0.46 6.30 -9.55
N SER A 214 0.36 7.03 -8.45
CA SER A 214 -0.89 7.71 -8.09
C SER A 214 -1.32 8.74 -9.14
N ASP A 215 -0.35 9.34 -9.83
CA ASP A 215 -0.61 10.30 -10.90
C ASP A 215 -1.22 9.62 -12.15
N ASP A 216 -0.78 8.40 -12.49
CA ASP A 216 -1.39 7.59 -13.54
C ASP A 216 -2.83 7.20 -13.18
N LEU A 217 -3.05 6.81 -11.91
CA LEU A 217 -4.40 6.51 -11.40
C LEU A 217 -5.36 7.71 -11.47
N LEU A 218 -4.81 8.93 -11.49
CA LEU A 218 -5.57 10.17 -11.64
C LEU A 218 -5.77 10.54 -13.12
N ALA A 219 -4.75 10.38 -13.95
CA ALA A 219 -4.74 10.82 -15.32
C ALA A 219 -5.36 9.79 -16.30
N ASP A 220 -5.07 8.51 -16.10
CA ASP A 220 -5.57 7.38 -16.92
C ASP A 220 -5.96 6.21 -16.01
N GLN A 221 -7.06 6.36 -15.35
CA GLN A 221 -7.61 5.35 -14.46
C GLN A 221 -7.94 4.04 -15.20
N ALA A 222 -8.53 4.13 -16.39
CA ALA A 222 -8.93 2.95 -17.15
C ALA A 222 -7.71 2.11 -17.53
N GLY A 223 -6.66 2.73 -18.05
CA GLY A 223 -5.41 2.05 -18.38
C GLY A 223 -4.70 1.45 -17.15
N ALA A 224 -4.71 2.16 -16.03
CA ALA A 224 -4.14 1.62 -14.79
C ALA A 224 -4.92 0.40 -14.28
N MET A 225 -6.26 0.42 -14.38
CA MET A 225 -7.11 -0.72 -13.98
C MET A 225 -7.00 -1.89 -14.96
N SER A 226 -6.84 -1.65 -16.25
CA SER A 226 -6.57 -2.70 -17.26
C SER A 226 -5.22 -3.39 -16.95
N ARG A 227 -4.15 -2.62 -16.66
CA ARG A 227 -2.87 -3.19 -16.23
C ARG A 227 -3.00 -4.04 -14.96
N LEU A 228 -3.78 -3.57 -13.98
CA LEU A 228 -4.06 -4.30 -12.75
C LEU A 228 -4.80 -5.61 -13.01
N ALA A 229 -5.85 -5.58 -13.83
CA ALA A 229 -6.64 -6.76 -14.19
C ALA A 229 -5.78 -7.80 -14.93
N GLY A 230 -5.01 -7.37 -15.93
CA GLY A 230 -4.05 -8.23 -16.63
C GLY A 230 -3.00 -8.83 -15.71
N PHE A 231 -2.44 -8.03 -14.80
CA PHE A 231 -1.49 -8.51 -13.80
C PHE A 231 -2.11 -9.55 -12.87
N LEU A 232 -3.31 -9.34 -12.37
CA LEU A 232 -4.00 -10.30 -11.50
C LEU A 232 -4.53 -11.52 -12.26
N GLY A 233 -4.68 -11.46 -13.58
CA GLY A 233 -5.29 -12.49 -14.41
C GLY A 233 -6.80 -12.57 -14.23
N ILE A 234 -7.45 -11.43 -14.02
CA ILE A 234 -8.90 -11.29 -13.89
C ILE A 234 -9.47 -10.51 -15.07
N PRO A 235 -10.75 -10.64 -15.41
CA PRO A 235 -11.38 -9.87 -16.47
C PRO A 235 -11.30 -8.37 -16.21
N GLU A 236 -11.28 -7.57 -17.27
CA GLU A 236 -11.45 -6.13 -17.13
C GLU A 236 -12.84 -5.81 -16.59
N TRP A 237 -12.90 -4.79 -15.75
CA TRP A 237 -14.13 -4.31 -15.16
C TRP A 237 -14.07 -2.80 -14.95
N SER A 238 -15.09 -2.09 -15.37
CA SER A 238 -15.22 -0.67 -15.11
C SER A 238 -16.20 -0.43 -13.97
N ALA A 239 -15.75 0.25 -12.93
CA ALA A 239 -16.65 0.75 -11.89
C ALA A 239 -17.42 1.96 -12.43
N GLU A 240 -18.74 2.04 -12.15
CA GLU A 240 -19.58 3.21 -12.51
C GLU A 240 -19.05 4.52 -11.89
N SER A 241 -18.34 4.47 -10.80
CA SER A 241 -17.64 5.60 -10.21
C SER A 241 -16.41 5.15 -9.41
N TYR A 242 -15.23 5.50 -9.89
CA TYR A 242 -14.01 5.40 -9.12
C TYR A 242 -13.76 6.74 -8.44
N ARG A 243 -13.76 6.76 -7.13
CA ARG A 243 -13.41 7.95 -6.36
C ARG A 243 -12.06 7.76 -5.69
N LEU A 244 -11.06 8.52 -6.14
CA LEU A 244 -9.81 8.62 -5.39
C LEU A 244 -10.09 9.28 -4.05
N ARG A 245 -9.98 8.49 -2.98
CA ARG A 245 -10.08 9.00 -1.60
C ARG A 245 -8.72 9.57 -1.17
N GLY A 246 -8.74 10.69 -0.49
CA GLY A 246 -7.54 11.22 0.16
C GLY A 246 -6.72 12.21 -0.66
N VAL A 247 -7.16 12.58 -1.87
CA VAL A 247 -6.71 13.80 -2.55
C VAL A 247 -7.46 14.98 -1.93
N GLN A 248 -7.17 15.27 -0.65
CA GLN A 248 -7.65 16.52 -0.05
C GLN A 248 -6.65 17.60 -0.41
N GLY A 249 -7.20 18.77 -0.79
CA GLY A 249 -6.44 19.96 -1.14
C GLY A 249 -5.26 20.20 -0.18
N ASP A 250 -4.13 20.45 -0.76
CA ASP A 250 -2.88 20.62 -0.06
C ASP A 250 -2.98 21.85 0.85
N ALA A 251 -2.86 21.65 2.16
CA ALA A 251 -2.42 22.77 3.00
C ALA A 251 -1.05 23.16 2.47
N GLU A 252 -0.81 24.44 2.31
CA GLU A 252 0.43 24.95 1.73
C GLU A 252 1.61 24.48 2.58
N MET A 253 2.50 23.73 1.94
CA MET A 253 3.81 23.43 2.48
C MET A 253 4.71 24.66 2.20
N PRO A 254 5.48 25.16 3.19
CA PRO A 254 6.43 26.23 2.95
C PRO A 254 7.36 25.86 1.78
N PRO A 255 7.64 26.82 0.86
CA PRO A 255 8.51 26.56 -0.29
C PRO A 255 9.89 26.01 0.10
N GLU A 256 10.48 26.52 1.16
CA GLU A 256 11.77 26.09 1.70
C GLU A 256 11.75 24.62 2.15
N THR A 257 10.68 24.18 2.82
CA THR A 257 10.49 22.79 3.24
C THR A 257 10.32 21.89 2.01
N ARG A 258 9.61 22.37 1.00
CA ARG A 258 9.45 21.66 -0.27
C ARG A 258 10.78 21.45 -0.98
N GLU A 259 11.62 22.49 -1.07
CA GLU A 259 12.94 22.42 -1.67
C GLU A 259 13.87 21.46 -0.90
N ARG A 260 13.87 21.54 0.44
CA ARG A 260 14.61 20.59 1.30
C ARG A 260 14.23 19.13 0.99
N LEU A 261 12.93 18.84 0.93
CA LEU A 261 12.44 17.50 0.64
C LEU A 261 12.72 17.07 -0.81
N ALA A 262 12.55 17.98 -1.79
CA ALA A 262 12.87 17.70 -3.18
C ALA A 262 14.35 17.32 -3.33
N GLY A 263 15.25 18.06 -2.68
CA GLY A 263 16.69 17.71 -2.64
C GLY A 263 16.95 16.36 -1.98
N ALA A 264 16.29 16.07 -0.86
CA ALA A 264 16.43 14.79 -0.14
C ALA A 264 15.94 13.58 -0.97
N PHE A 265 15.00 13.80 -1.89
CA PHE A 265 14.46 12.74 -2.75
C PHE A 265 15.09 12.67 -4.14
N GLU A 266 15.98 13.59 -4.55
CA GLU A 266 16.54 13.60 -5.88
C GLU A 266 17.28 12.29 -6.21
N ALA A 267 18.23 11.88 -5.39
CA ALA A 267 18.99 10.65 -5.60
C ALA A 267 18.12 9.37 -5.43
N PRO A 268 17.26 9.26 -4.39
CA PRO A 268 16.32 8.15 -4.28
C PRO A 268 15.35 8.01 -5.45
N ASN A 269 14.84 9.11 -6.00
CA ASN A 269 13.95 9.08 -7.15
C ASN A 269 14.66 8.65 -8.43
N ARG A 270 15.89 9.14 -8.68
CA ARG A 270 16.71 8.68 -9.82
C ARG A 270 16.97 7.18 -9.77
N ARG A 271 17.33 6.66 -8.59
CA ARG A 271 17.49 5.22 -8.39
C ARG A 271 16.21 4.45 -8.65
N LEU A 272 15.05 5.02 -8.26
CA LEU A 272 13.75 4.42 -8.52
C LEU A 272 13.41 4.40 -10.01
N GLU A 273 13.72 5.47 -10.76
CA GLU A 273 13.57 5.52 -12.22
C GLU A 273 14.41 4.44 -12.91
N GLU A 274 15.67 4.28 -12.50
CA GLU A 274 16.56 3.23 -13.00
C GLU A 274 16.02 1.82 -12.67
N LEU A 275 15.56 1.60 -11.43
CA LEU A 275 15.01 0.32 -10.98
C LEU A 275 13.76 -0.09 -11.74
N LEU A 276 12.89 0.88 -12.04
CA LEU A 276 11.60 0.63 -12.67
C LEU A 276 11.62 0.76 -14.19
N GLY A 277 12.65 1.42 -14.76
CA GLY A 277 12.75 1.74 -16.19
C GLY A 277 11.69 2.74 -16.66
N ILE A 278 11.29 3.70 -15.80
CA ILE A 278 10.27 4.70 -16.08
C ILE A 278 10.74 6.10 -15.66
N GLU A 279 10.16 7.15 -16.26
CA GLU A 279 10.28 8.53 -15.78
C GLU A 279 9.17 8.83 -14.78
N LEU A 280 9.53 9.36 -13.60
CA LEU A 280 8.56 9.65 -12.52
C LEU A 280 7.94 11.05 -12.65
N GLY A 281 8.64 12.00 -13.23
CA GLY A 281 8.19 13.39 -13.38
C GLY A 281 8.08 14.18 -12.05
N TRP A 282 8.51 13.61 -10.92
CA TRP A 282 8.38 14.23 -9.59
C TRP A 282 9.45 15.29 -9.30
N THR A 283 10.56 15.28 -10.04
CA THR A 283 11.67 16.20 -9.91
C THR A 283 11.47 17.51 -10.68
N ARG A 284 10.41 17.61 -11.50
CA ARG A 284 10.12 18.82 -12.28
C ARG A 284 9.20 19.76 -11.47
N PRO A 285 9.47 21.09 -11.49
CA PRO A 285 8.52 22.05 -10.91
C PRO A 285 7.13 21.85 -11.53
N ARG A 286 6.07 21.80 -10.71
CA ARG A 286 4.68 21.72 -11.20
C ARG A 286 4.39 22.99 -12.01
N GLY A 287 4.51 22.92 -13.32
CA GLY A 287 4.29 24.03 -14.26
C GLY A 287 4.65 23.70 -15.69
N VAL A 288 5.45 22.67 -15.90
CA VAL A 288 5.85 22.24 -17.26
C VAL A 288 5.38 20.79 -17.46
N ARG A 289 4.09 20.60 -17.71
CA ARG A 289 3.65 19.36 -18.37
C ARG A 289 4.19 19.42 -19.80
N ALA A 290 5.14 18.55 -20.13
CA ALA A 290 5.50 18.32 -21.52
C ALA A 290 4.23 17.91 -22.25
N GLY A 291 3.90 18.67 -23.29
CA GLY A 291 2.81 18.35 -24.20
C GLY A 291 2.96 16.92 -24.69
N ALA A 292 1.83 16.30 -24.98
CA ALA A 292 1.71 14.98 -25.52
C ALA A 292 2.81 14.72 -26.59
N LEU A 293 3.48 13.58 -26.44
CA LEU A 293 4.36 13.05 -27.48
C LEU A 293 3.58 13.04 -28.80
N GLU A 294 3.94 13.95 -29.69
CA GLU A 294 3.50 13.91 -31.09
C GLU A 294 3.96 12.56 -31.66
N ALA A 295 2.96 11.79 -32.05
CA ALA A 295 3.15 10.59 -32.81
C ALA A 295 4.02 10.92 -34.04
N HIS A 296 5.19 10.31 -34.16
CA HIS A 296 5.97 10.27 -35.38
C HIS A 296 5.07 9.67 -36.49
N ARG A 297 4.51 10.53 -37.33
CA ARG A 297 4.12 10.16 -38.68
C ARG A 297 5.37 10.28 -39.53
N GLU A 298 5.91 9.18 -39.98
CA GLU A 298 6.80 9.15 -41.11
C GLU A 298 6.06 9.64 -42.35
N PRO A 299 6.66 10.53 -43.17
CA PRO A 299 6.18 10.80 -44.53
C PRO A 299 6.71 9.71 -45.45
N GLN A 300 5.86 9.26 -46.35
CA GLN A 300 6.22 8.49 -47.56
C GLN A 300 7.10 9.32 -48.50
#